data_841f1da0d125b5989471cd442a58847a
#
_entry.id   841f1da0d125b5989471cd442a58847a
#
_cell.length_a   1.000
_cell.length_b   1.000
_cell.length_c   1.000
_cell.angle_alpha   90.00
_cell.angle_beta   90.00
_cell.angle_gamma   90.00
#
_symmetry.space_group_name_H-M   'P 1'
#
loop_
_entity.id
_entity.type
_entity.pdbx_description
1 polymer ?
#
loop_
_entity_poly.entity_id
_entity_poly.type
_entity_poly.pdbx_seq_one_letter_code
_entity_poly.pdbx_strand_id
1 'polypeptide(L)'
;MKNQKASSFLEMMIIPIKFLRGILIFLSLFLFIILINIVQITSILFIPLSKKTFRKINTFLAGSWWSTAEWMMRKSGIKVVISGDELTPRENIILISNHQGMSDIPVLFKLAKEMKQIDHMKWFIKDIIKYVPGIGWGMLFLDGLFLKRNWDKDKHKIEDTFKKFFKNNIPIWLILFPEGTRFRPEKLKLMERIAKSKKLPPLNHVLLPRAKGFTASIQGLRGHCKTVLDATIIYEGSAPTITDLVLGKVSKVHLHVKRFDLEELTNDKNELNHWITQRFYIKDEMIRNFQKNGNP
;
A
#
# COMPACT_ATOMS: atom_id res chain seq x y z
N MET A 1 -42.63 13.65 -9.52
CA MET A 1 -42.89 12.22 -9.32
C MET A 1 -42.50 11.33 -10.51
N LYS A 2 -42.78 11.66 -11.79
CA LYS A 2 -42.37 10.84 -12.95
C LYS A 2 -40.86 10.69 -13.11
N ASN A 3 -40.08 11.75 -12.91
CA ASN A 3 -38.59 11.71 -13.02
C ASN A 3 -37.91 10.88 -11.93
N GLN A 4 -38.45 10.83 -10.71
CA GLN A 4 -37.91 10.01 -9.63
C GLN A 4 -38.13 8.51 -9.85
N LYS A 5 -39.30 8.12 -10.42
CA LYS A 5 -39.58 6.72 -10.76
C LYS A 5 -38.73 6.22 -11.93
N ALA A 6 -38.46 7.06 -12.94
CA ALA A 6 -37.57 6.72 -14.04
C ALA A 6 -36.11 6.56 -13.58
N SER A 7 -35.60 7.42 -12.69
CA SER A 7 -34.31 7.30 -12.08
C SER A 7 -34.14 6.01 -11.27
N SER A 8 -35.12 5.67 -10.43
CA SER A 8 -35.08 4.45 -9.62
C SER A 8 -35.13 3.17 -10.47
N PHE A 9 -35.89 3.16 -11.57
CA PHE A 9 -35.94 2.04 -12.49
C PHE A 9 -34.67 1.85 -13.27
N LEU A 10 -34.02 2.94 -13.71
CA LEU A 10 -32.72 2.90 -14.38
C LEU A 10 -31.60 2.40 -13.42
N GLU A 11 -31.59 2.86 -12.18
CA GLU A 11 -30.68 2.38 -11.15
C GLU A 11 -30.87 0.89 -10.86
N MET A 12 -32.11 0.41 -10.80
CA MET A 12 -32.42 -1.00 -10.57
C MET A 12 -31.92 -1.91 -11.73
N MET A 13 -31.89 -1.42 -12.96
CA MET A 13 -31.32 -2.15 -14.11
C MET A 13 -29.79 -2.07 -14.17
N ILE A 14 -29.18 -0.98 -13.72
CA ILE A 14 -27.73 -0.77 -13.79
C ILE A 14 -26.98 -1.55 -12.70
N ILE A 15 -27.58 -1.73 -11.51
CA ILE A 15 -26.98 -2.45 -10.39
C ILE A 15 -26.53 -3.87 -10.76
N PRO A 16 -27.37 -4.75 -11.34
CA PRO A 16 -26.95 -6.11 -11.73
C PRO A 16 -25.86 -6.13 -12.79
N ILE A 17 -25.87 -5.18 -13.72
CA ILE A 17 -24.82 -5.06 -14.75
C ILE A 17 -23.47 -4.68 -14.11
N LYS A 18 -23.47 -3.71 -13.20
CA LYS A 18 -22.26 -3.33 -12.45
C LYS A 18 -21.76 -4.47 -11.59
N PHE A 19 -22.67 -5.23 -10.96
CA PHE A 19 -22.32 -6.38 -10.13
C PHE A 19 -21.71 -7.52 -10.99
N LEU A 20 -22.34 -7.87 -12.11
CA LEU A 20 -21.79 -8.85 -13.05
C LEU A 20 -20.41 -8.45 -13.58
N ARG A 21 -20.26 -7.17 -13.97
CA ARG A 21 -18.95 -6.62 -14.35
C ARG A 21 -17.93 -6.79 -13.23
N GLY A 22 -18.32 -6.54 -12.00
CA GLY A 22 -17.47 -6.71 -10.82
C GLY A 22 -17.00 -8.15 -10.62
N ILE A 23 -17.91 -9.10 -10.75
CA ILE A 23 -17.57 -10.54 -10.69
C ILE A 23 -16.60 -10.91 -11.81
N LEU A 24 -16.84 -10.46 -13.02
CA LEU A 24 -15.97 -10.75 -14.18
C LEU A 24 -14.56 -10.17 -13.98
N ILE A 25 -14.45 -8.94 -13.44
CA ILE A 25 -13.16 -8.33 -13.10
C ILE A 25 -12.44 -9.18 -12.05
N PHE A 26 -13.13 -9.56 -10.98
CA PHE A 26 -12.55 -10.37 -9.91
C PHE A 26 -12.08 -11.73 -10.41
N LEU A 27 -12.91 -12.44 -11.16
CA LEU A 27 -12.57 -13.74 -11.75
C LEU A 27 -11.38 -13.62 -12.71
N SER A 28 -11.37 -12.59 -13.56
CA SER A 28 -10.26 -12.35 -14.51
C SER A 28 -8.95 -12.11 -13.78
N LEU A 29 -8.94 -11.27 -12.73
CA LEU A 29 -7.75 -11.02 -11.90
C LEU A 29 -7.31 -12.29 -11.15
N PHE A 30 -8.27 -13.07 -10.65
CA PHE A 30 -7.98 -14.31 -9.95
C PHE A 30 -7.38 -15.35 -10.88
N LEU A 31 -7.97 -15.58 -12.05
CA LEU A 31 -7.41 -16.49 -13.06
C LEU A 31 -6.03 -16.04 -13.53
N PHE A 32 -5.87 -14.74 -13.77
CA PHE A 32 -4.59 -14.19 -14.18
C PHE A 32 -3.49 -14.39 -13.13
N ILE A 33 -3.78 -14.21 -11.82
CA ILE A 33 -2.75 -14.46 -10.79
C ILE A 33 -2.42 -15.94 -10.64
N ILE A 34 -3.36 -16.85 -10.88
CA ILE A 34 -3.07 -18.29 -10.88
C ILE A 34 -2.13 -18.64 -12.05
N LEU A 35 -2.38 -18.11 -13.24
CA LEU A 35 -1.47 -18.28 -14.40
C LEU A 35 -0.08 -17.73 -14.10
N ILE A 36 0.00 -16.55 -13.49
CA ILE A 36 1.27 -15.97 -13.03
C ILE A 36 1.96 -16.92 -12.05
N ASN A 37 1.25 -17.49 -11.07
CA ASN A 37 1.85 -18.42 -10.10
C ASN A 37 2.41 -19.69 -10.78
N ILE A 38 1.75 -20.21 -11.81
CA ILE A 38 2.27 -21.35 -12.58
C ILE A 38 3.61 -20.97 -13.21
N VAL A 39 3.69 -19.80 -13.87
CA VAL A 39 4.95 -19.32 -14.47
C VAL A 39 6.02 -19.01 -13.40
N GLN A 40 5.62 -18.50 -12.23
CA GLN A 40 6.53 -18.29 -11.11
C GLN A 40 7.13 -19.60 -10.60
N ILE A 41 6.31 -20.66 -10.44
CA ILE A 41 6.76 -22.00 -10.05
C ILE A 41 7.74 -22.55 -11.08
N THR A 42 7.41 -22.49 -12.38
CA THR A 42 8.31 -22.94 -13.44
C THR A 42 9.60 -22.15 -13.49
N SER A 43 9.57 -20.86 -13.07
CA SER A 43 10.78 -20.03 -13.02
C SER A 43 11.84 -20.51 -12.03
N ILE A 44 11.49 -21.39 -11.08
CA ILE A 44 12.42 -22.03 -10.12
C ILE A 44 13.54 -22.76 -10.87
N LEU A 45 13.25 -23.31 -12.05
CA LEU A 45 14.22 -23.99 -12.88
C LEU A 45 15.40 -23.09 -13.30
N PHE A 46 15.24 -21.77 -13.26
CA PHE A 46 16.30 -20.80 -13.56
C PHE A 46 17.20 -20.49 -12.36
N ILE A 47 16.84 -20.87 -11.13
CA ILE A 47 17.62 -20.56 -9.92
C ILE A 47 19.09 -21.07 -10.03
N PRO A 48 19.34 -22.36 -10.40
CA PRO A 48 20.69 -22.86 -10.52
C PRO A 48 21.49 -22.21 -11.65
N LEU A 49 20.82 -21.72 -12.70
CA LEU A 49 21.44 -21.05 -13.84
C LEU A 49 21.74 -19.57 -13.54
N SER A 50 20.73 -18.84 -13.05
CA SER A 50 20.84 -17.40 -12.79
C SER A 50 19.76 -16.91 -11.83
N LYS A 51 20.12 -16.61 -10.58
CA LYS A 51 19.24 -15.94 -9.61
C LYS A 51 18.76 -14.57 -10.10
N LYS A 52 19.55 -13.89 -10.93
CA LYS A 52 19.17 -12.60 -11.54
C LYS A 52 18.03 -12.78 -12.54
N THR A 53 18.12 -13.78 -13.42
CA THR A 53 17.05 -14.11 -14.38
C THR A 53 15.77 -14.52 -13.67
N PHE A 54 15.87 -15.41 -12.67
CA PHE A 54 14.73 -15.77 -11.82
C PHE A 54 14.03 -14.53 -11.24
N ARG A 55 14.76 -13.58 -10.62
CA ARG A 55 14.18 -12.35 -10.10
C ARG A 55 13.54 -11.50 -11.19
N LYS A 56 14.22 -11.32 -12.36
CA LYS A 56 13.69 -10.53 -13.47
C LYS A 56 12.34 -11.04 -13.95
N ILE A 57 12.22 -12.38 -14.11
CA ILE A 57 10.96 -13.01 -14.49
C ILE A 57 9.88 -12.70 -13.45
N ASN A 58 10.16 -12.96 -12.17
CA ASN A 58 9.16 -12.79 -11.11
C ASN A 58 8.77 -11.33 -10.89
N THR A 59 9.71 -10.40 -10.99
CA THR A 59 9.45 -8.95 -10.94
C THR A 59 8.53 -8.52 -12.07
N PHE A 60 8.81 -8.94 -13.31
CA PHE A 60 7.96 -8.66 -14.47
C PHE A 60 6.53 -9.22 -14.31
N LEU A 61 6.41 -10.46 -13.86
CA LEU A 61 5.10 -11.11 -13.63
C LEU A 61 4.28 -10.36 -12.58
N ALA A 62 4.90 -9.97 -11.48
CA ALA A 62 4.23 -9.17 -10.45
C ALA A 62 3.80 -7.80 -10.96
N GLY A 63 4.70 -7.10 -11.65
CA GLY A 63 4.39 -5.81 -12.27
C GLY A 63 3.23 -5.90 -13.25
N SER A 64 3.16 -6.99 -14.03
CA SER A 64 2.06 -7.24 -14.97
C SER A 64 0.72 -7.38 -14.24
N TRP A 65 0.66 -8.17 -13.16
CA TRP A 65 -0.57 -8.33 -12.40
C TRP A 65 -1.02 -7.03 -11.72
N TRP A 66 -0.11 -6.31 -11.07
CA TRP A 66 -0.42 -5.05 -10.40
C TRP A 66 -0.82 -3.95 -11.37
N SER A 67 -0.17 -3.89 -12.54
CA SER A 67 -0.55 -2.98 -13.62
C SER A 67 -1.94 -3.29 -14.17
N THR A 68 -2.30 -4.58 -14.28
CA THR A 68 -3.64 -5.01 -14.69
C THR A 68 -4.68 -4.64 -13.63
N ALA A 69 -4.39 -4.84 -12.35
CA ALA A 69 -5.28 -4.45 -11.25
C ALA A 69 -5.49 -2.92 -11.21
N GLU A 70 -4.44 -2.12 -11.39
CA GLU A 70 -4.54 -0.65 -11.53
C GLU A 70 -5.40 -0.26 -12.74
N TRP A 71 -5.15 -0.87 -13.89
CA TRP A 71 -5.90 -0.59 -15.11
C TRP A 71 -7.40 -0.88 -14.94
N MET A 72 -7.75 -2.01 -14.32
CA MET A 72 -9.14 -2.38 -14.04
C MET A 72 -9.79 -1.40 -13.05
N MET A 73 -9.08 -1.00 -11.99
CA MET A 73 -9.54 0.04 -11.07
C MET A 73 -9.87 1.34 -11.82
N ARG A 74 -8.95 1.81 -12.66
CA ARG A 74 -9.13 3.03 -13.47
C ARG A 74 -10.30 2.89 -14.43
N LYS A 75 -10.48 1.75 -15.07
CA LYS A 75 -11.63 1.45 -15.97
C LYS A 75 -12.95 1.34 -15.20
N SER A 76 -12.93 1.11 -13.90
CA SER A 76 -14.11 1.19 -13.04
C SER A 76 -14.56 2.62 -12.72
N GLY A 77 -13.86 3.64 -13.24
CA GLY A 77 -14.22 5.04 -13.13
C GLY A 77 -13.56 5.76 -11.94
N ILE A 78 -12.62 5.11 -11.25
CA ILE A 78 -11.95 5.72 -10.11
C ILE A 78 -10.82 6.63 -10.59
N LYS A 79 -10.89 7.90 -10.19
CA LYS A 79 -9.85 8.89 -10.45
C LYS A 79 -8.98 9.08 -9.22
N VAL A 80 -7.70 8.74 -9.32
CA VAL A 80 -6.70 9.07 -8.28
C VAL A 80 -6.04 10.38 -8.64
N VAL A 81 -6.21 11.39 -7.79
CA VAL A 81 -5.58 12.71 -7.92
C VAL A 81 -4.33 12.72 -7.04
N ILE A 82 -3.18 12.80 -7.67
CA ILE A 82 -1.89 12.89 -6.97
C ILE A 82 -1.52 14.37 -6.86
N SER A 83 -1.10 14.79 -5.67
CA SER A 83 -0.66 16.16 -5.36
C SER A 83 0.56 16.14 -4.43
N GLY A 84 1.19 17.26 -4.22
CA GLY A 84 2.36 17.42 -3.36
C GLY A 84 3.67 17.53 -4.14
N ASP A 85 4.73 16.95 -3.59
CA ASP A 85 6.07 17.10 -4.16
C ASP A 85 6.25 16.29 -5.46
N GLU A 86 7.22 16.71 -6.27
CA GLU A 86 7.54 16.06 -7.54
C GLU A 86 8.04 14.63 -7.34
N LEU A 87 7.61 13.72 -8.23
CA LEU A 87 7.95 12.30 -8.19
C LEU A 87 9.16 12.02 -9.08
N THR A 88 10.18 11.38 -8.52
CA THR A 88 11.36 10.94 -9.27
C THR A 88 11.19 9.49 -9.73
N PRO A 89 11.10 9.22 -11.05
CA PRO A 89 10.95 7.86 -11.56
C PRO A 89 12.17 6.96 -11.26
N ARG A 90 11.92 5.68 -11.06
CA ARG A 90 12.93 4.61 -10.86
C ARG A 90 13.83 4.80 -9.63
N GLU A 91 13.36 5.50 -8.63
CA GLU A 91 14.06 5.71 -7.38
C GLU A 91 13.73 4.61 -6.37
N ASN A 92 14.76 4.12 -5.65
CA ASN A 92 14.56 3.25 -4.49
C ASN A 92 14.06 4.09 -3.32
N ILE A 93 12.90 3.75 -2.78
CA ILE A 93 12.26 4.55 -1.72
C ILE A 93 11.68 3.69 -0.59
N ILE A 94 11.48 4.34 0.54
CA ILE A 94 10.60 3.87 1.62
C ILE A 94 9.34 4.74 1.59
N LEU A 95 8.20 4.12 1.28
CA LEU A 95 6.90 4.80 1.32
C LEU A 95 6.21 4.52 2.65
N ILE A 96 5.75 5.56 3.32
CA ILE A 96 4.87 5.47 4.50
C ILE A 96 3.49 6.02 4.16
N SER A 97 2.44 5.29 4.51
CA SER A 97 1.06 5.72 4.26
C SER A 97 0.15 5.42 5.43
N ASN A 98 -0.93 6.19 5.56
CA ASN A 98 -2.08 5.81 6.38
C ASN A 98 -2.78 4.60 5.74
N HIS A 99 -3.53 3.83 6.55
CA HIS A 99 -4.17 2.59 6.10
C HIS A 99 -5.65 2.57 6.49
N GLN A 100 -6.48 3.00 5.57
CA GLN A 100 -7.93 3.07 5.78
C GLN A 100 -8.66 1.79 5.35
N GLY A 101 -8.20 1.15 4.26
CA GLY A 101 -8.86 -0.03 3.71
C GLY A 101 -7.99 -0.87 2.79
N MET A 102 -8.54 -1.97 2.28
CA MET A 102 -7.89 -2.72 1.20
C MET A 102 -7.84 -1.93 -0.12
N SER A 103 -8.69 -0.94 -0.25
CA SER A 103 -8.74 0.01 -1.36
C SER A 103 -7.47 0.87 -1.48
N ASP A 104 -6.70 1.04 -0.41
CA ASP A 104 -5.43 1.78 -0.44
C ASP A 104 -4.41 1.11 -1.36
N ILE A 105 -4.46 -0.23 -1.47
CA ILE A 105 -3.50 -1.01 -2.26
C ILE A 105 -3.53 -0.62 -3.75
N PRO A 106 -4.66 -0.66 -4.45
CA PRO A 106 -4.72 -0.24 -5.86
C PRO A 106 -4.48 1.26 -6.06
N VAL A 107 -4.74 2.11 -5.05
CA VAL A 107 -4.36 3.53 -5.10
C VAL A 107 -2.84 3.69 -5.14
N LEU A 108 -2.12 2.91 -4.32
CA LEU A 108 -0.65 2.91 -4.33
C LEU A 108 -0.06 2.28 -5.61
N PHE A 109 -0.77 1.37 -6.29
CA PHE A 109 -0.36 0.89 -7.61
C PHE A 109 -0.30 2.03 -8.63
N LYS A 110 -1.26 2.96 -8.59
CA LYS A 110 -1.24 4.14 -9.46
C LYS A 110 -0.01 5.00 -9.20
N LEU A 111 0.33 5.27 -7.94
CA LEU A 111 1.53 6.02 -7.57
C LEU A 111 2.81 5.30 -8.03
N ALA A 112 2.92 4.00 -7.75
CA ALA A 112 4.07 3.21 -8.16
C ALA A 112 4.25 3.16 -9.68
N LYS A 113 3.14 3.19 -10.43
CA LYS A 113 3.15 3.24 -11.89
C LYS A 113 3.66 4.57 -12.43
N GLU A 114 3.25 5.70 -11.84
CA GLU A 114 3.79 7.03 -12.17
C GLU A 114 5.30 7.09 -11.92
N MET A 115 5.76 6.50 -10.84
CA MET A 115 7.18 6.39 -10.51
C MET A 115 7.93 5.31 -11.30
N LYS A 116 7.28 4.57 -12.21
CA LYS A 116 7.85 3.44 -12.98
C LYS A 116 8.52 2.39 -12.07
N GLN A 117 7.89 2.09 -10.92
CA GLN A 117 8.38 1.19 -9.87
C GLN A 117 7.35 0.13 -9.45
N ILE A 118 6.26 -0.02 -10.19
CA ILE A 118 5.17 -0.94 -9.84
C ILE A 118 5.63 -2.41 -9.72
N ASP A 119 6.63 -2.80 -10.48
CA ASP A 119 7.24 -4.12 -10.48
C ASP A 119 8.23 -4.35 -9.31
N HIS A 120 8.71 -3.28 -8.67
CA HIS A 120 9.66 -3.34 -7.55
C HIS A 120 9.03 -3.17 -6.17
N MET A 121 7.69 -3.18 -6.09
CA MET A 121 6.97 -3.03 -4.84
C MET A 121 7.26 -4.16 -3.85
N LYS A 122 7.57 -3.79 -2.61
CA LYS A 122 7.77 -4.69 -1.49
C LYS A 122 6.87 -4.25 -0.33
N TRP A 123 6.40 -5.23 0.43
CA TRP A 123 5.43 -5.01 1.49
C TRP A 123 5.84 -5.71 2.77
N PHE A 124 5.49 -5.12 3.91
CA PHE A 124 5.41 -5.87 5.15
C PHE A 124 4.08 -6.62 5.18
N ILE A 125 4.14 -7.94 5.09
CA ILE A 125 2.99 -8.82 4.90
C ILE A 125 2.80 -9.66 6.15
N LYS A 126 1.54 -9.86 6.59
CA LYS A 126 1.25 -10.80 7.68
C LYS A 126 1.62 -12.23 7.25
N ASP A 127 2.36 -12.96 8.08
CA ASP A 127 2.93 -14.28 7.74
C ASP A 127 1.89 -15.29 7.23
N ILE A 128 0.67 -15.27 7.78
CA ILE A 128 -0.44 -16.15 7.34
C ILE A 128 -0.78 -15.96 5.84
N ILE A 129 -0.50 -14.81 5.25
CA ILE A 129 -0.84 -14.54 3.85
C ILE A 129 -0.05 -15.42 2.88
N LYS A 130 1.13 -15.90 3.25
CA LYS A 130 1.94 -16.80 2.40
C LYS A 130 1.20 -18.12 2.03
N TYR A 131 0.19 -18.49 2.80
CA TYR A 131 -0.63 -19.68 2.53
C TYR A 131 -1.84 -19.41 1.62
N VAL A 132 -2.09 -18.14 1.27
CA VAL A 132 -3.19 -17.76 0.38
C VAL A 132 -2.75 -17.96 -1.06
N PRO A 133 -3.41 -18.87 -1.82
CA PRO A 133 -3.14 -19.05 -3.25
C PRO A 133 -3.27 -17.73 -4.02
N GLY A 134 -2.51 -17.59 -5.08
CA GLY A 134 -2.47 -16.36 -5.86
C GLY A 134 -1.56 -15.33 -5.23
N ILE A 135 -2.11 -14.36 -4.49
CA ILE A 135 -1.37 -13.21 -3.95
C ILE A 135 -0.26 -13.66 -2.99
N GLY A 136 -0.55 -14.53 -2.05
CA GLY A 136 0.43 -14.99 -1.06
C GLY A 136 1.60 -15.74 -1.69
N TRP A 137 1.28 -16.66 -2.60
CA TRP A 137 2.29 -17.41 -3.35
C TRP A 137 3.13 -16.48 -4.23
N GLY A 138 2.49 -15.56 -4.96
CA GLY A 138 3.20 -14.57 -5.76
C GLY A 138 4.20 -13.76 -4.97
N MET A 139 3.84 -13.34 -3.75
CA MET A 139 4.72 -12.57 -2.87
C MET A 139 5.93 -13.36 -2.35
N LEU A 140 5.88 -14.71 -2.28
CA LEU A 140 7.04 -15.55 -1.93
C LEU A 140 8.17 -15.41 -2.95
N PHE A 141 7.82 -15.29 -4.23
CA PHE A 141 8.78 -15.15 -5.33
C PHE A 141 9.39 -13.75 -5.45
N LEU A 142 8.86 -12.78 -4.69
CA LEU A 142 9.26 -11.37 -4.74
C LEU A 142 10.13 -10.92 -3.57
N ASP A 143 10.72 -11.85 -2.82
CA ASP A 143 11.43 -11.54 -1.59
C ASP A 143 10.53 -10.78 -0.57
N GLY A 144 9.24 -11.14 -0.50
CA GLY A 144 8.26 -10.50 0.39
C GLY A 144 8.63 -10.64 1.88
N LEU A 145 8.41 -9.57 2.64
CA LEU A 145 8.71 -9.55 4.08
C LEU A 145 7.49 -10.06 4.88
N PHE A 146 7.38 -11.38 5.00
CA PHE A 146 6.33 -12.01 5.81
C PHE A 146 6.66 -11.94 7.30
N LEU A 147 5.84 -11.24 8.07
CA LEU A 147 6.08 -10.91 9.47
C LEU A 147 5.03 -11.56 10.38
N LYS A 148 5.48 -12.13 11.50
CA LYS A 148 4.63 -12.71 12.54
C LYS A 148 4.00 -11.65 13.46
N ARG A 149 4.38 -10.38 13.28
CA ARG A 149 4.02 -9.23 14.13
C ARG A 149 4.54 -9.37 15.56
N ASN A 150 5.60 -10.12 15.72
CA ASN A 150 6.39 -10.22 16.95
C ASN A 150 7.78 -9.66 16.63
N TRP A 151 8.12 -8.52 17.24
CA TRP A 151 9.34 -7.79 16.93
C TRP A 151 10.61 -8.63 17.11
N ASP A 152 10.70 -9.39 18.20
CA ASP A 152 11.89 -10.19 18.51
C ASP A 152 12.14 -11.29 17.47
N LYS A 153 11.05 -11.84 16.91
CA LYS A 153 11.12 -12.87 15.86
C LYS A 153 11.30 -12.28 14.46
N ASP A 154 10.80 -11.07 14.23
CA ASP A 154 10.77 -10.45 12.91
C ASP A 154 12.01 -9.61 12.62
N LYS A 155 12.67 -9.03 13.65
CA LYS A 155 13.79 -8.12 13.52
C LYS A 155 14.92 -8.70 12.65
N HIS A 156 15.44 -9.86 13.01
CA HIS A 156 16.54 -10.49 12.27
C HIS A 156 16.16 -10.80 10.82
N LYS A 157 14.93 -11.26 10.58
CA LYS A 157 14.44 -11.51 9.24
C LYS A 157 14.39 -10.25 8.38
N ILE A 158 13.96 -9.13 8.96
CA ILE A 158 13.94 -7.82 8.29
C ILE A 158 15.38 -7.39 7.96
N GLU A 159 16.29 -7.44 8.94
CA GLU A 159 17.70 -7.08 8.76
C GLU A 159 18.38 -7.93 7.66
N ASP A 160 18.20 -9.24 7.66
CA ASP A 160 18.79 -10.13 6.65
C ASP A 160 18.19 -9.89 5.27
N THR A 161 16.90 -9.60 5.18
CA THR A 161 16.26 -9.26 3.91
C THR A 161 16.83 -7.95 3.35
N PHE A 162 17.01 -6.93 4.19
CA PHE A 162 17.59 -5.65 3.76
C PHE A 162 19.05 -5.79 3.35
N LYS A 163 19.85 -6.53 4.12
CA LYS A 163 21.25 -6.90 3.71
C LYS A 163 21.28 -7.58 2.34
N LYS A 164 20.33 -8.48 2.07
CA LYS A 164 20.20 -9.16 0.77
C LYS A 164 19.87 -8.16 -0.34
N PHE A 165 18.96 -7.18 -0.11
CA PHE A 165 18.63 -6.15 -1.09
C PHE A 165 19.86 -5.30 -1.40
N PHE A 166 20.56 -4.85 -0.38
CA PHE A 166 21.77 -4.06 -0.53
C PHE A 166 22.86 -4.83 -1.28
N LYS A 167 23.23 -6.03 -0.80
CA LYS A 167 24.30 -6.87 -1.39
C LYS A 167 24.08 -7.20 -2.86
N ASN A 168 22.83 -7.40 -3.28
CA ASN A 168 22.51 -7.80 -4.65
C ASN A 168 21.97 -6.63 -5.50
N ASN A 169 22.05 -5.41 -5.00
CA ASN A 169 21.50 -4.19 -5.63
C ASN A 169 20.08 -4.40 -6.17
N ILE A 170 19.21 -4.95 -5.31
CA ILE A 170 17.83 -5.26 -5.70
C ILE A 170 17.00 -3.98 -5.62
N PRO A 171 16.39 -3.53 -6.72
CA PRO A 171 15.51 -2.36 -6.68
C PRO A 171 14.36 -2.57 -5.70
N ILE A 172 14.04 -1.52 -4.93
CA ILE A 172 13.04 -1.58 -3.89
C ILE A 172 12.15 -0.35 -3.86
N TRP A 173 10.86 -0.59 -3.77
CA TRP A 173 9.83 0.37 -3.46
C TRP A 173 9.05 -0.16 -2.26
N LEU A 174 9.61 0.09 -1.04
CA LEU A 174 9.11 -0.50 0.20
C LEU A 174 7.91 0.29 0.71
N ILE A 175 6.78 -0.39 0.86
CA ILE A 175 5.55 0.21 1.37
C ILE A 175 5.33 -0.21 2.82
N LEU A 176 5.16 0.79 3.66
CA LEU A 176 4.88 0.63 5.07
C LEU A 176 3.53 1.28 5.42
N PHE A 177 2.74 0.55 6.18
CA PHE A 177 1.61 1.09 6.91
C PHE A 177 1.95 1.09 8.41
N PRO A 178 2.54 2.18 8.93
CA PRO A 178 3.04 2.22 10.31
C PRO A 178 1.97 1.98 11.38
N GLU A 179 0.70 2.18 11.07
CA GLU A 179 -0.44 1.84 11.93
C GLU A 179 -0.49 0.34 12.29
N GLY A 180 0.11 -0.51 11.44
CA GLY A 180 0.16 -1.97 11.60
C GLY A 180 -1.19 -2.67 11.42
N THR A 181 -2.26 -1.91 11.15
CA THR A 181 -3.60 -2.41 10.89
C THR A 181 -4.43 -1.34 10.19
N ARG A 182 -5.53 -1.74 9.53
CA ARG A 182 -6.47 -0.81 8.92
C ARG A 182 -7.19 0.02 9.98
N PHE A 183 -7.43 1.28 9.66
CA PHE A 183 -8.29 2.17 10.44
C PHE A 183 -9.69 1.54 10.59
N ARG A 184 -10.23 1.59 11.80
CA ARG A 184 -11.60 1.21 12.12
C ARG A 184 -12.07 2.05 13.30
N PRO A 185 -13.30 2.58 13.29
CA PRO A 185 -13.83 3.41 14.39
C PRO A 185 -13.74 2.72 15.77
N GLU A 186 -13.91 1.39 15.82
CA GLU A 186 -13.84 0.64 17.08
C GLU A 186 -12.45 0.70 17.73
N LYS A 187 -11.40 0.94 16.93
CA LYS A 187 -10.02 1.06 17.43
C LYS A 187 -9.70 2.43 17.99
N LEU A 188 -10.48 3.47 17.66
CA LEU A 188 -10.23 4.82 18.14
C LEU A 188 -10.20 4.88 19.66
N LYS A 189 -11.16 4.27 20.36
CA LYS A 189 -11.21 4.23 21.83
C LYS A 189 -9.94 3.62 22.43
N LEU A 190 -9.39 2.57 21.81
CA LEU A 190 -8.13 1.97 22.27
C LEU A 190 -6.96 2.90 21.99
N MET A 191 -6.90 3.52 20.82
CA MET A 191 -5.82 4.44 20.44
C MET A 191 -5.84 5.70 21.29
N GLU A 192 -7.01 6.21 21.65
CA GLU A 192 -7.19 7.34 22.55
C GLU A 192 -6.62 7.05 23.95
N ARG A 193 -6.88 5.84 24.50
CA ARG A 193 -6.26 5.40 25.76
C ARG A 193 -4.73 5.34 25.66
N ILE A 194 -4.20 4.81 24.55
CA ILE A 194 -2.76 4.74 24.31
C ILE A 194 -2.17 6.16 24.15
N ALA A 195 -2.84 7.04 23.43
CA ALA A 195 -2.42 8.43 23.28
C ALA A 195 -2.35 9.12 24.64
N LYS A 196 -3.40 9.00 25.45
CA LYS A 196 -3.45 9.55 26.81
C LYS A 196 -2.32 9.03 27.70
N SER A 197 -2.02 7.73 27.67
CA SER A 197 -0.91 7.15 28.44
C SER A 197 0.46 7.69 28.02
N LYS A 198 0.60 8.14 26.78
CA LYS A 198 1.81 8.76 26.22
C LYS A 198 1.80 10.29 26.28
N LYS A 199 0.81 10.90 26.91
CA LYS A 199 0.59 12.35 26.94
C LYS A 199 0.51 12.98 25.55
N LEU A 200 -0.09 12.27 24.59
CA LEU A 200 -0.29 12.69 23.21
C LEU A 200 -1.77 13.05 22.98
N PRO A 201 -2.07 14.03 22.13
CA PRO A 201 -3.45 14.32 21.74
C PRO A 201 -4.06 13.14 20.95
N PRO A 202 -5.39 12.94 20.97
CA PRO A 202 -6.04 11.88 20.21
C PRO A 202 -6.01 12.18 18.69
N LEU A 203 -5.89 11.11 17.89
CA LEU A 203 -6.06 11.12 16.44
C LEU A 203 -7.47 10.61 16.08
N ASN A 204 -8.09 11.17 15.04
CA ASN A 204 -9.47 10.88 14.68
C ASN A 204 -9.63 10.20 13.32
N HIS A 205 -8.68 10.38 12.41
CA HIS A 205 -8.76 9.89 11.02
C HIS A 205 -7.68 8.87 10.68
N VAL A 206 -6.66 8.75 11.53
CA VAL A 206 -5.58 7.75 11.43
C VAL A 206 -5.31 7.14 12.79
N LEU A 207 -4.56 6.02 12.84
CA LEU A 207 -4.13 5.41 14.10
C LEU A 207 -2.70 5.83 14.45
N LEU A 208 -2.36 5.80 15.74
CA LEU A 208 -0.99 6.05 16.18
C LEU A 208 -0.01 5.05 15.54
N PRO A 209 1.09 5.52 14.94
CA PRO A 209 2.03 4.66 14.26
C PRO A 209 2.86 3.80 15.22
N ARG A 210 3.26 2.62 14.75
CA ARG A 210 4.22 1.72 15.39
C ARG A 210 5.57 1.93 14.74
N ALA A 211 6.47 2.64 15.39
CA ALA A 211 7.72 3.08 14.79
C ALA A 211 8.74 1.96 14.51
N LYS A 212 8.67 0.79 15.21
CA LYS A 212 9.73 -0.25 15.12
C LYS A 212 10.05 -0.68 13.69
N GLY A 213 9.03 -0.97 12.88
CA GLY A 213 9.20 -1.36 11.47
C GLY A 213 9.75 -0.23 10.62
N PHE A 214 9.27 1.00 10.82
CA PHE A 214 9.76 2.20 10.15
C PHE A 214 11.23 2.45 10.49
N THR A 215 11.57 2.51 11.77
CA THR A 215 12.95 2.71 12.25
C THR A 215 13.92 1.68 11.66
N ALA A 216 13.54 0.40 11.69
CA ALA A 216 14.38 -0.66 11.10
C ALA A 216 14.56 -0.47 9.58
N SER A 217 13.52 0.04 8.89
CA SER A 217 13.61 0.29 7.45
C SER A 217 14.53 1.47 7.14
N ILE A 218 14.44 2.58 7.89
CA ILE A 218 15.34 3.72 7.75
C ILE A 218 16.79 3.29 7.99
N GLN A 219 17.06 2.63 9.12
CA GLN A 219 18.43 2.20 9.48
C GLN A 219 18.98 1.13 8.53
N GLY A 220 18.15 0.16 8.11
CA GLY A 220 18.58 -0.98 7.30
C GLY A 220 18.68 -0.72 5.80
N LEU A 221 18.04 0.35 5.29
CA LEU A 221 18.04 0.69 3.87
C LEU A 221 18.76 2.01 3.56
N ARG A 222 19.37 2.66 4.56
CA ARG A 222 20.21 3.83 4.35
C ARG A 222 21.35 3.50 3.38
N GLY A 223 21.61 4.38 2.42
CA GLY A 223 22.56 4.14 1.34
C GLY A 223 22.03 3.26 0.19
N HIS A 224 20.89 2.55 0.38
CA HIS A 224 20.19 1.82 -0.70
C HIS A 224 18.94 2.55 -1.19
N CYS A 225 18.18 3.14 -0.27
CA CYS A 225 17.11 4.09 -0.56
C CYS A 225 17.60 5.51 -0.27
N LYS A 226 17.20 6.49 -1.10
CA LYS A 226 17.54 7.91 -0.91
C LYS A 226 16.38 8.70 -0.33
N THR A 227 15.16 8.25 -0.52
CA THR A 227 13.95 9.01 -0.22
C THR A 227 12.99 8.24 0.68
N VAL A 228 12.44 8.94 1.65
CA VAL A 228 11.19 8.57 2.32
C VAL A 228 10.06 9.35 1.67
N LEU A 229 9.10 8.64 1.09
CA LEU A 229 7.90 9.22 0.51
C LEU A 229 6.74 9.08 1.49
N ASP A 230 6.25 10.19 2.00
CA ASP A 230 5.12 10.24 2.92
C ASP A 230 3.83 10.48 2.15
N ALA A 231 3.03 9.43 1.99
CA ALA A 231 1.78 9.44 1.24
C ALA A 231 0.58 9.50 2.17
N THR A 232 -0.33 10.45 1.92
CA THR A 232 -1.62 10.57 2.63
C THR A 232 -2.75 10.25 1.67
N ILE A 233 -3.48 9.17 1.94
CA ILE A 233 -4.65 8.75 1.16
C ILE A 233 -5.89 9.35 1.81
N ILE A 234 -6.70 10.06 1.02
CA ILE A 234 -7.92 10.71 1.44
C ILE A 234 -9.06 10.30 0.51
N TYR A 235 -10.10 9.70 1.07
CA TYR A 235 -11.32 9.37 0.35
C TYR A 235 -12.38 10.44 0.56
N GLU A 236 -13.13 10.75 -0.49
CA GLU A 236 -14.35 11.54 -0.36
C GLU A 236 -15.40 10.69 0.37
N GLY A 237 -15.59 10.95 1.68
CA GLY A 237 -16.41 10.11 2.56
C GLY A 237 -15.62 9.01 3.27
N SER A 238 -16.23 7.84 3.45
CA SER A 238 -15.59 6.68 4.08
C SER A 238 -14.70 5.91 3.09
N ALA A 239 -13.66 5.27 3.61
CA ALA A 239 -12.82 4.39 2.78
C ALA A 239 -13.65 3.26 2.17
N PRO A 240 -13.65 3.11 0.83
CA PRO A 240 -14.47 2.11 0.15
C PRO A 240 -13.96 0.69 0.41
N THR A 241 -14.85 -0.27 0.35
CA THR A 241 -14.46 -1.67 0.23
C THR A 241 -13.93 -1.95 -1.18
N ILE A 242 -13.25 -3.09 -1.36
CA ILE A 242 -12.86 -3.54 -2.70
C ILE A 242 -14.09 -3.71 -3.61
N THR A 243 -15.19 -4.19 -3.05
CA THR A 243 -16.46 -4.31 -3.77
C THR A 243 -16.96 -2.94 -4.25
N ASP A 244 -16.91 -1.91 -3.41
CA ASP A 244 -17.32 -0.56 -3.80
C ASP A 244 -16.43 0.01 -4.92
N LEU A 245 -15.11 -0.27 -4.88
CA LEU A 245 -14.20 0.08 -5.96
C LEU A 245 -14.60 -0.59 -7.28
N VAL A 246 -14.82 -1.90 -7.24
CA VAL A 246 -15.18 -2.70 -8.43
C VAL A 246 -16.54 -2.30 -8.99
N LEU A 247 -17.50 -1.95 -8.14
CA LEU A 247 -18.81 -1.45 -8.54
C LEU A 247 -18.80 0.01 -9.01
N GLY A 248 -17.65 0.69 -8.92
CA GLY A 248 -17.52 2.10 -9.31
C GLY A 248 -18.30 3.06 -8.44
N LYS A 249 -18.48 2.74 -7.14
CA LYS A 249 -19.15 3.61 -6.17
C LYS A 249 -18.28 4.78 -5.70
N VAL A 250 -16.98 4.72 -5.98
CA VAL A 250 -16.00 5.78 -5.65
C VAL A 250 -15.56 6.44 -6.93
N SER A 251 -15.72 7.75 -7.00
CA SER A 251 -15.34 8.53 -8.18
C SER A 251 -13.94 9.10 -8.06
N LYS A 252 -13.50 9.44 -6.85
CA LYS A 252 -12.26 10.21 -6.65
C LYS A 252 -11.57 9.85 -5.34
N VAL A 253 -10.24 9.75 -5.42
CA VAL A 253 -9.35 9.54 -4.27
C VAL A 253 -8.22 10.55 -4.38
N HIS A 254 -7.91 11.25 -3.31
CA HIS A 254 -6.78 12.17 -3.23
C HIS A 254 -5.59 11.46 -2.59
N LEU A 255 -4.44 11.60 -3.21
CA LEU A 255 -3.17 11.04 -2.75
C LEU A 255 -2.15 12.18 -2.69
N HIS A 256 -1.95 12.72 -1.49
CA HIS A 256 -0.95 13.75 -1.27
C HIS A 256 0.39 13.11 -0.90
N VAL A 257 1.47 13.54 -1.54
CA VAL A 257 2.82 13.00 -1.31
C VAL A 257 3.79 14.10 -0.89
N LYS A 258 4.61 13.80 0.13
CA LYS A 258 5.70 14.65 0.61
C LYS A 258 7.00 13.85 0.59
N ARG A 259 8.06 14.44 0.03
CA ARG A 259 9.39 13.82 -0.06
C ARG A 259 10.27 14.28 1.08
N PHE A 260 11.10 13.35 1.58
CA PHE A 260 12.14 13.62 2.56
C PHE A 260 13.40 12.89 2.11
N ASP A 261 14.54 13.55 2.18
CA ASP A 261 15.82 12.88 2.00
C ASP A 261 16.07 11.93 3.18
N LEU A 262 16.36 10.69 2.90
CA LEU A 262 16.61 9.68 3.92
C LEU A 262 17.90 9.98 4.69
N GLU A 263 18.89 10.60 4.05
CA GLU A 263 20.16 10.95 4.70
C GLU A 263 20.00 12.12 5.71
N GLU A 264 19.01 12.99 5.53
CA GLU A 264 18.67 14.06 6.47
C GLU A 264 17.93 13.56 7.72
N LEU A 265 17.33 12.37 7.65
CA LEU A 265 16.69 11.77 8.81
C LEU A 265 17.74 11.25 9.80
N THR A 266 17.48 11.47 11.07
CA THR A 266 18.31 10.95 12.17
C THR A 266 18.43 9.42 12.15
N ASN A 267 19.46 8.88 12.81
CA ASN A 267 19.58 7.45 13.11
C ASN A 267 19.09 7.10 14.52
N ASP A 268 18.80 8.10 15.35
CA ASP A 268 18.27 7.87 16.71
C ASP A 268 16.85 7.32 16.65
N LYS A 269 16.61 6.25 17.42
CA LYS A 269 15.32 5.55 17.43
C LYS A 269 14.19 6.38 18.02
N ASN A 270 14.49 7.20 19.02
CA ASN A 270 13.48 8.02 19.70
C ASN A 270 13.08 9.19 18.80
N GLU A 271 14.05 9.81 18.15
CA GLU A 271 13.80 10.88 17.20
C GLU A 271 13.02 10.37 15.98
N LEU A 272 13.36 9.20 15.41
CA LEU A 272 12.60 8.57 14.34
C LEU A 272 11.16 8.21 14.76
N ASN A 273 10.97 7.77 16.02
CA ASN A 273 9.65 7.53 16.58
C ASN A 273 8.86 8.83 16.72
N HIS A 274 9.51 9.90 17.17
CA HIS A 274 8.88 11.21 17.24
C HIS A 274 8.52 11.70 15.84
N TRP A 275 9.45 11.64 14.89
CA TRP A 275 9.25 12.06 13.50
C TRP A 275 8.04 11.36 12.86
N ILE A 276 7.98 10.03 12.89
CA ILE A 276 6.85 9.29 12.29
C ILE A 276 5.54 9.61 12.99
N THR A 277 5.55 9.84 14.30
CA THR A 277 4.37 10.23 15.06
C THR A 277 3.86 11.60 14.59
N GLN A 278 4.74 12.58 14.43
CA GLN A 278 4.38 13.91 13.91
C GLN A 278 3.82 13.83 12.49
N ARG A 279 4.39 12.97 11.61
CA ARG A 279 3.82 12.76 10.27
C ARG A 279 2.37 12.28 10.31
N PHE A 280 2.01 11.43 11.29
CA PHE A 280 0.65 10.95 11.45
C PHE A 280 -0.31 12.02 12.00
N TYR A 281 0.15 12.94 12.84
CA TYR A 281 -0.63 14.13 13.22
C TYR A 281 -0.92 15.02 12.02
N ILE A 282 0.06 15.25 11.17
CA ILE A 282 -0.12 16.03 9.93
C ILE A 282 -1.12 15.35 9.00
N LYS A 283 -1.05 14.01 8.84
CA LYS A 283 -2.04 13.26 8.06
C LYS A 283 -3.45 13.39 8.62
N ASP A 284 -3.61 13.29 9.94
CA ASP A 284 -4.90 13.44 10.62
C ASP A 284 -5.51 14.82 10.35
N GLU A 285 -4.68 15.85 10.44
CA GLU A 285 -5.08 17.22 10.16
C GLU A 285 -5.45 17.44 8.68
N MET A 286 -4.64 16.92 7.75
CA MET A 286 -4.94 17.00 6.32
C MET A 286 -6.28 16.34 5.98
N ILE A 287 -6.55 15.15 6.51
CA ILE A 287 -7.82 14.45 6.28
C ILE A 287 -8.98 15.26 6.87
N ARG A 288 -8.82 15.79 8.09
CA ARG A 288 -9.82 16.64 8.74
C ARG A 288 -10.13 17.90 7.92
N ASN A 289 -9.10 18.58 7.43
CA ASN A 289 -9.25 19.80 6.63
C ASN A 289 -9.94 19.50 5.28
N PHE A 290 -9.55 18.40 4.64
CA PHE A 290 -10.20 17.95 3.42
C PHE A 290 -11.71 17.67 3.62
N GLN A 291 -12.08 16.99 4.71
CA GLN A 291 -13.50 16.71 5.02
C GLN A 291 -14.33 17.98 5.27
N LYS A 292 -13.67 19.05 5.76
CA LYS A 292 -14.35 20.34 6.01
C LYS A 292 -14.44 21.21 4.75
N ASN A 293 -13.40 21.26 3.95
CA ASN A 293 -13.18 22.28 2.92
C ASN A 293 -13.14 21.70 1.49
N GLY A 294 -13.08 20.38 1.33
CA GLY A 294 -12.95 19.71 0.03
C GLY A 294 -11.56 19.81 -0.62
N ASN A 295 -10.59 20.41 0.08
CA ASN A 295 -9.18 20.50 -0.36
C ASN A 295 -8.23 19.90 0.70
N PRO A 296 -7.21 19.15 0.28
CA PRO A 296 -6.24 18.57 1.20
C PRO A 296 -5.28 19.62 1.79
#